data_26ec5199ccceaa8bd37dc7a84b539677
#
_entry.id   26ec5199ccceaa8bd37dc7a84b539677
#
_cell.length_a   1.000
_cell.length_b   1.000
_cell.length_c   1.000
_cell.angle_alpha   90.00
_cell.angle_beta   90.00
_cell.angle_gamma   90.00
#
_symmetry.space_group_name_H-M   'P 1'
#
loop_
_entity.id
_entity.type
_entity.pdbx_description
1 polymer ?
#
loop_
_entity_poly.entity_id
_entity_poly.type
_entity_poly.pdbx_seq_one_letter_code
_entity_poly.pdbx_strand_id
1 'polypeptide(L)'
;MNQLAACLHTTTVANQPQLRQVARRFGLASETYTAAARLQQQVALNALQHLPVDNAGRLLDLGCGPGWIHPRLSQHSQQFIALDLSAGMLAKAAEQNLAAQYVLANADAIPLADNSLDKVFSSLMLQWCPQPVQVFTELNRILKPGGKLVITTLVQGTLNELKQAFSMLDNTQHVNEFLSADAVVMAARQVSDINWQFECRSYPLYYQSVLCLARELKALGANQVLGQKRRGLTGKAYWQALADAYEPKRSVLGLPATYQVLTITGVKQGAI
;
A
#
# COMPACT_ATOMS: atom_id res chain seq x y z
N MET A 1 27.43 -8.49 -11.50
CA MET A 1 27.51 -7.25 -10.71
C MET A 1 26.28 -6.44 -11.04
N ASN A 2 25.20 -6.58 -10.23
CA ASN A 2 23.96 -5.86 -10.44
C ASN A 2 24.13 -4.42 -10.00
N GLN A 3 24.07 -3.50 -10.93
CA GLN A 3 24.03 -2.07 -10.65
C GLN A 3 22.66 -1.74 -10.02
N LEU A 4 22.65 -1.60 -8.68
CA LEU A 4 21.68 -0.76 -8.00
C LEU A 4 21.92 0.66 -8.52
N ALA A 5 21.18 1.07 -9.55
CA ALA A 5 21.14 2.47 -9.96
C ALA A 5 20.38 3.24 -8.89
N ALA A 6 21.10 3.60 -7.82
CA ALA A 6 20.61 4.52 -6.80
C ALA A 6 20.56 5.91 -7.41
N CYS A 7 19.48 6.23 -8.11
CA CYS A 7 19.16 7.61 -8.44
C CYS A 7 18.63 8.25 -7.16
N LEU A 8 19.53 8.77 -6.34
CA LEU A 8 19.24 9.47 -5.10
C LEU A 8 18.60 10.83 -5.39
N HIS A 9 17.31 10.87 -5.62
CA HIS A 9 16.52 12.09 -5.42
C HIS A 9 16.18 12.22 -3.93
N THR A 10 17.23 12.41 -3.11
CA THR A 10 17.18 12.44 -1.65
C THR A 10 16.51 13.69 -1.07
N THR A 11 16.15 14.68 -1.86
CA THR A 11 15.72 15.99 -1.36
C THR A 11 14.30 16.01 -0.81
N THR A 12 13.36 15.24 -1.35
CA THR A 12 11.93 15.32 -0.96
C THR A 12 11.62 14.52 0.31
N VAL A 13 12.22 13.35 0.47
CA VAL A 13 12.01 12.50 1.67
C VAL A 13 12.66 13.11 2.91
N ALA A 14 13.76 13.89 2.72
CA ALA A 14 14.48 14.52 3.82
C ALA A 14 13.59 15.45 4.67
N ASN A 15 12.58 16.06 4.09
CA ASN A 15 11.72 17.06 4.75
C ASN A 15 10.38 16.51 5.26
N GLN A 16 10.11 15.19 5.13
CA GLN A 16 8.84 14.57 5.56
C GLN A 16 9.09 13.49 6.62
N PRO A 17 9.12 13.85 7.92
CA PRO A 17 9.44 12.91 9.02
C PRO A 17 8.51 11.69 9.05
N GLN A 18 7.24 11.85 8.67
CA GLN A 18 6.26 10.76 8.63
C GLN A 18 6.64 9.70 7.59
N LEU A 19 7.01 10.10 6.38
CA LEU A 19 7.41 9.16 5.32
C LEU A 19 8.71 8.43 5.66
N ARG A 20 9.66 9.10 6.32
CA ARG A 20 10.88 8.41 6.85
C ARG A 20 10.51 7.32 7.85
N GLN A 21 9.54 7.60 8.73
CA GLN A 21 9.08 6.63 9.71
C GLN A 21 8.39 5.44 9.03
N VAL A 22 7.58 5.68 8.00
CA VAL A 22 6.96 4.63 7.17
C VAL A 22 8.04 3.77 6.52
N ALA A 23 8.98 4.37 5.76
CA ALA A 23 10.04 3.66 5.07
C ALA A 23 10.89 2.80 6.02
N ARG A 24 11.26 3.35 7.20
CA ARG A 24 12.02 2.62 8.22
C ARG A 24 11.28 1.40 8.75
N ARG A 25 9.97 1.52 9.03
CA ARG A 25 9.17 0.42 9.60
C ARG A 25 8.98 -0.72 8.62
N PHE A 26 8.64 -0.38 7.39
CA PHE A 26 8.53 -1.38 6.34
C PHE A 26 9.87 -2.05 6.09
N GLY A 27 10.98 -1.30 6.09
CA GLY A 27 12.32 -1.87 5.98
C GLY A 27 12.66 -2.88 7.08
N LEU A 28 12.27 -2.59 8.33
CA LEU A 28 12.46 -3.52 9.47
C LEU A 28 11.56 -4.76 9.38
N ALA A 29 10.42 -4.66 8.69
CA ALA A 29 9.47 -5.76 8.51
C ALA A 29 9.73 -6.59 7.25
N SER A 30 10.69 -6.24 6.40
CA SER A 30 10.90 -6.84 5.07
C SER A 30 11.00 -8.37 5.08
N GLU A 31 11.61 -8.96 6.12
CA GLU A 31 11.75 -10.41 6.27
C GLU A 31 10.43 -11.11 6.68
N THR A 32 9.59 -10.47 7.46
CA THR A 32 8.35 -11.05 8.00
C THR A 32 7.12 -10.70 7.18
N TYR A 33 7.22 -9.69 6.33
CA TYR A 33 6.11 -9.09 5.60
C TYR A 33 5.34 -10.11 4.75
N THR A 34 6.04 -10.86 3.91
CA THR A 34 5.38 -11.78 2.96
C THR A 34 4.58 -12.87 3.66
N ALA A 35 5.09 -13.41 4.77
CA ALA A 35 4.41 -14.45 5.54
C ALA A 35 3.15 -13.92 6.25
N ALA A 36 3.10 -12.62 6.58
CA ALA A 36 1.98 -11.98 7.26
C ALA A 36 1.00 -11.29 6.29
N ALA A 37 1.31 -11.20 5.00
CA ALA A 37 0.64 -10.33 4.03
C ALA A 37 -0.64 -10.96 3.42
N ARG A 38 -1.51 -11.59 4.22
CA ARG A 38 -2.73 -12.26 3.72
C ARG A 38 -3.66 -11.31 2.96
N LEU A 39 -3.95 -10.15 3.55
CA LEU A 39 -4.76 -9.11 2.89
C LEU A 39 -4.09 -8.63 1.61
N GLN A 40 -2.81 -8.26 1.70
CA GLN A 40 -2.05 -7.70 0.58
C GLN A 40 -2.02 -8.67 -0.60
N GLN A 41 -1.88 -9.98 -0.33
CA GLN A 41 -1.91 -11.01 -1.37
C GLN A 41 -3.29 -11.09 -2.04
N GLN A 42 -4.37 -11.15 -1.27
CA GLN A 42 -5.73 -11.19 -1.83
C GLN A 42 -6.03 -9.95 -2.66
N VAL A 43 -5.73 -8.77 -2.13
CA VAL A 43 -6.00 -7.49 -2.81
C VAL A 43 -5.18 -7.35 -4.09
N ALA A 44 -3.88 -7.65 -4.04
CA ALA A 44 -3.02 -7.52 -5.22
C ALA A 44 -3.37 -8.53 -6.32
N LEU A 45 -3.72 -9.77 -5.98
CA LEU A 45 -4.15 -10.77 -6.95
C LEU A 45 -5.47 -10.37 -7.64
N ASN A 46 -6.42 -9.80 -6.89
CA ASN A 46 -7.65 -9.28 -7.46
C ASN A 46 -7.37 -8.03 -8.34
N ALA A 47 -6.49 -7.14 -7.90
CA ALA A 47 -6.12 -5.95 -8.67
C ALA A 47 -5.44 -6.31 -10.00
N LEU A 48 -4.60 -7.34 -10.01
CA LEU A 48 -3.92 -7.82 -11.22
C LEU A 48 -4.88 -8.20 -12.36
N GLN A 49 -6.09 -8.63 -12.05
CA GLN A 49 -7.10 -9.00 -13.05
C GLN A 49 -7.54 -7.80 -13.92
N HIS A 50 -7.31 -6.58 -13.46
CA HIS A 50 -7.61 -5.35 -14.21
C HIS A 50 -6.45 -4.91 -15.13
N LEU A 51 -5.27 -5.54 -15.04
CA LEU A 51 -4.16 -5.29 -15.96
C LEU A 51 -4.25 -6.23 -17.18
N PRO A 52 -3.99 -5.73 -18.39
CA PRO A 52 -3.91 -6.60 -19.57
C PRO A 52 -2.79 -7.63 -19.45
N VAL A 53 -3.07 -8.86 -19.85
CA VAL A 53 -2.08 -9.95 -19.97
C VAL A 53 -1.58 -9.99 -21.41
N ASP A 54 -0.79 -9.02 -21.80
CA ASP A 54 -0.25 -8.89 -23.17
C ASP A 54 1.28 -8.98 -23.23
N ASN A 55 1.92 -9.12 -22.08
CA ASN A 55 3.39 -9.17 -21.93
C ASN A 55 4.12 -8.10 -22.77
N ALA A 56 3.50 -6.93 -22.97
CA ALA A 56 4.03 -5.85 -23.78
C ALA A 56 4.30 -4.58 -22.95
N GLY A 57 5.23 -3.77 -23.43
CA GLY A 57 5.52 -2.45 -22.87
C GLY A 57 6.28 -2.47 -21.55
N ARG A 58 6.33 -1.30 -20.91
CA ARG A 58 7.02 -1.06 -19.63
C ARG A 58 6.00 -0.85 -18.52
N LEU A 59 6.19 -1.54 -17.41
CA LEU A 59 5.32 -1.47 -16.23
C LEU A 59 6.09 -0.91 -15.02
N LEU A 60 5.44 -0.09 -14.22
CA LEU A 60 5.91 0.32 -12.90
C LEU A 60 5.13 -0.44 -11.81
N ASP A 61 5.83 -1.12 -10.91
CA ASP A 61 5.31 -1.57 -9.62
C ASP A 61 5.63 -0.49 -8.58
N LEU A 62 4.63 0.33 -8.26
CA LEU A 62 4.77 1.49 -7.38
C LEU A 62 4.41 1.13 -5.94
N GLY A 63 5.40 1.21 -5.04
CA GLY A 63 5.31 0.67 -3.68
C GLY A 63 5.42 -0.85 -3.70
N CYS A 64 6.45 -1.36 -4.37
CA CYS A 64 6.61 -2.79 -4.67
C CYS A 64 6.79 -3.67 -3.42
N GLY A 65 7.12 -3.07 -2.26
CA GLY A 65 7.44 -3.82 -1.05
C GLY A 65 8.57 -4.82 -1.28
N PRO A 66 8.50 -6.04 -0.69
CA PRO A 66 9.53 -7.06 -0.85
C PRO A 66 9.42 -7.84 -2.19
N GLY A 67 8.58 -7.39 -3.12
CA GLY A 67 8.51 -7.92 -4.47
C GLY A 67 7.81 -9.28 -4.62
N TRP A 68 7.05 -9.74 -3.64
CA TRP A 68 6.42 -11.07 -3.69
C TRP A 68 5.50 -11.28 -4.92
N ILE A 69 4.97 -10.21 -5.50
CA ILE A 69 4.10 -10.25 -6.70
C ILE A 69 4.88 -10.23 -8.02
N HIS A 70 6.18 -9.95 -8.01
CA HIS A 70 7.01 -9.81 -9.20
C HIS A 70 6.92 -10.99 -10.17
N PRO A 71 6.88 -12.28 -9.71
CA PRO A 71 6.73 -13.41 -10.65
C PRO A 71 5.42 -13.37 -11.44
N ARG A 72 4.39 -12.68 -10.95
CA ARG A 72 3.14 -12.49 -11.67
C ARG A 72 3.16 -11.25 -12.55
N LEU A 73 3.76 -10.16 -12.09
CA LEU A 73 3.91 -8.94 -12.88
C LEU A 73 4.77 -9.16 -14.14
N SER A 74 5.74 -10.07 -14.09
CA SER A 74 6.54 -10.44 -15.26
C SER A 74 5.72 -11.08 -16.40
N GLN A 75 4.49 -11.53 -16.13
CA GLN A 75 3.57 -12.03 -17.15
C GLN A 75 2.79 -10.90 -17.84
N HIS A 76 2.77 -9.71 -17.25
CA HIS A 76 2.04 -8.54 -17.76
C HIS A 76 2.94 -7.52 -18.46
N SER A 77 4.27 -7.73 -18.49
CA SER A 77 5.20 -6.78 -19.09
C SER A 77 6.54 -7.45 -19.38
N GLN A 78 7.17 -7.09 -20.50
CA GLN A 78 8.55 -7.52 -20.83
C GLN A 78 9.57 -6.89 -19.88
N GLN A 79 9.32 -5.67 -19.43
CA GLN A 79 10.21 -4.93 -18.53
C GLN A 79 9.38 -4.23 -17.49
N PHE A 80 9.60 -4.56 -16.23
CA PHE A 80 9.00 -3.77 -15.15
C PHE A 80 10.07 -3.14 -14.27
N ILE A 81 9.70 -2.01 -13.68
CA ILE A 81 10.49 -1.22 -12.75
C ILE A 81 9.84 -1.39 -11.39
N ALA A 82 10.62 -1.74 -10.38
CA ALA A 82 10.18 -1.80 -8.99
C ALA A 82 10.57 -0.51 -8.27
N LEU A 83 9.61 0.22 -7.72
CA LEU A 83 9.85 1.44 -6.96
C LEU A 83 9.28 1.31 -5.56
N ASP A 84 10.08 1.66 -4.56
CA ASP A 84 9.63 1.76 -3.17
C ASP A 84 10.37 2.89 -2.43
N LEU A 85 9.75 3.41 -1.38
CA LEU A 85 10.33 4.41 -0.50
C LEU A 85 11.33 3.79 0.50
N SER A 86 11.22 2.49 0.75
CA SER A 86 12.02 1.73 1.72
C SER A 86 13.16 0.98 1.05
N ALA A 87 14.40 1.37 1.36
CA ALA A 87 15.59 0.66 0.90
C ALA A 87 15.62 -0.81 1.33
N GLY A 88 15.10 -1.14 2.54
CA GLY A 88 15.03 -2.53 3.02
C GLY A 88 14.03 -3.38 2.22
N MET A 89 12.90 -2.80 1.81
CA MET A 89 11.94 -3.48 0.93
C MET A 89 12.54 -3.72 -0.46
N LEU A 90 13.17 -2.70 -1.05
CA LEU A 90 13.83 -2.83 -2.36
C LEU A 90 14.97 -3.85 -2.34
N ALA A 91 15.77 -3.88 -1.28
CA ALA A 91 16.84 -4.88 -1.14
C ALA A 91 16.25 -6.30 -1.16
N LYS A 92 15.15 -6.51 -0.44
CA LYS A 92 14.44 -7.80 -0.42
C LYS A 92 13.83 -8.16 -1.79
N ALA A 93 13.22 -7.18 -2.45
CA ALA A 93 12.68 -7.36 -3.80
C ALA A 93 13.77 -7.72 -4.82
N ALA A 94 14.96 -7.12 -4.69
CA ALA A 94 16.08 -7.34 -5.58
C ALA A 94 16.68 -8.75 -5.49
N GLU A 95 16.49 -9.47 -4.38
CA GLU A 95 16.92 -10.87 -4.25
C GLU A 95 16.28 -11.78 -5.31
N GLN A 96 15.07 -11.42 -5.81
CA GLN A 96 14.37 -12.18 -6.85
C GLN A 96 14.93 -11.91 -8.26
N ASN A 97 15.62 -10.79 -8.45
CA ASN A 97 16.23 -10.37 -9.72
C ASN A 97 15.29 -10.42 -10.95
N LEU A 98 14.02 -10.04 -10.75
CA LEU A 98 13.00 -10.08 -11.80
C LEU A 98 12.73 -8.72 -12.43
N ALA A 99 12.86 -7.62 -11.65
CA ALA A 99 12.67 -6.28 -12.19
C ALA A 99 13.88 -5.81 -12.99
N ALA A 100 13.64 -5.09 -14.07
CA ALA A 100 14.70 -4.50 -14.89
C ALA A 100 15.46 -3.40 -14.13
N GLN A 101 14.77 -2.71 -13.22
CA GLN A 101 15.32 -1.65 -12.37
C GLN A 101 14.67 -1.66 -10.98
N TYR A 102 15.45 -1.30 -9.95
CA TYR A 102 14.97 -1.08 -8.58
C TYR A 102 15.26 0.38 -8.21
N VAL A 103 14.22 1.15 -7.93
CA VAL A 103 14.28 2.61 -7.77
C VAL A 103 13.86 2.99 -6.34
N LEU A 104 14.77 3.61 -5.58
CA LEU A 104 14.46 4.19 -4.28
C LEU A 104 13.94 5.61 -4.48
N ALA A 105 12.62 5.80 -4.36
CA ALA A 105 12.00 7.10 -4.56
C ALA A 105 10.66 7.24 -3.83
N ASN A 106 10.16 8.48 -3.75
CA ASN A 106 8.82 8.79 -3.28
C ASN A 106 7.83 8.80 -4.46
N ALA A 107 6.61 8.33 -4.21
CA ALA A 107 5.54 8.28 -5.20
C ALA A 107 5.04 9.68 -5.66
N ASP A 108 5.30 10.73 -4.90
CA ASP A 108 4.98 12.12 -5.26
C ASP A 108 6.07 12.81 -6.11
N ALA A 109 7.19 12.12 -6.38
CA ALA A 109 8.31 12.63 -7.20
C ALA A 109 9.02 11.43 -7.87
N ILE A 110 8.40 10.85 -8.87
CA ILE A 110 8.87 9.62 -9.54
C ILE A 110 10.00 9.98 -10.55
N PRO A 111 11.22 9.43 -10.39
CA PRO A 111 12.37 9.78 -11.25
C PRO A 111 12.34 9.02 -12.59
N LEU A 112 11.22 9.09 -13.29
CA LEU A 112 11.02 8.54 -14.62
C LEU A 112 10.58 9.65 -15.58
N ALA A 113 10.94 9.51 -16.84
CA ALA A 113 10.59 10.48 -17.88
C ALA A 113 9.07 10.51 -18.15
N ASP A 114 8.59 11.64 -18.64
CA ASP A 114 7.22 11.81 -19.08
C ASP A 114 6.89 10.81 -20.17
N ASN A 115 5.65 10.31 -20.18
CA ASN A 115 5.15 9.40 -21.21
C ASN A 115 6.09 8.19 -21.48
N SER A 116 6.66 7.61 -20.43
CA SER A 116 7.66 6.55 -20.53
C SER A 116 7.13 5.15 -20.20
N LEU A 117 5.93 5.06 -19.61
CA LEU A 117 5.34 3.81 -19.14
C LEU A 117 4.03 3.48 -19.85
N ASP A 118 3.83 2.21 -20.11
CA ASP A 118 2.60 1.67 -20.68
C ASP A 118 1.62 1.24 -19.60
N LYS A 119 2.14 0.83 -18.41
CA LYS A 119 1.32 0.32 -17.31
C LYS A 119 1.87 0.77 -15.95
N VAL A 120 0.97 0.97 -15.00
CA VAL A 120 1.31 1.14 -13.57
C VAL A 120 0.45 0.18 -12.74
N PHE A 121 1.11 -0.51 -11.82
CA PHE A 121 0.48 -1.31 -10.78
C PHE A 121 0.91 -0.76 -9.43
N SER A 122 -0.03 -0.65 -8.49
CA SER A 122 0.26 -0.28 -7.10
C SER A 122 -0.75 -0.93 -6.16
N SER A 123 -0.28 -1.64 -5.16
CA SER A 123 -1.17 -2.32 -4.23
C SER A 123 -0.92 -1.90 -2.78
N LEU A 124 -1.95 -1.30 -2.16
CA LEU A 124 -1.96 -0.89 -0.75
C LEU A 124 -0.75 -0.01 -0.36
N MET A 125 -0.40 0.93 -1.24
CA MET A 125 0.66 1.92 -1.01
C MET A 125 0.08 3.32 -0.77
N LEU A 126 -0.94 3.74 -1.55
CA LEU A 126 -1.44 5.11 -1.62
C LEU A 126 -1.91 5.66 -0.26
N GLN A 127 -2.42 4.82 0.65
CA GLN A 127 -2.83 5.23 2.00
C GLN A 127 -1.69 5.79 2.86
N TRP A 128 -0.44 5.60 2.45
CA TRP A 128 0.73 6.13 3.11
C TRP A 128 1.18 7.49 2.55
N CYS A 129 0.55 7.94 1.46
CA CYS A 129 0.87 9.20 0.79
C CYS A 129 -0.01 10.32 1.35
N PRO A 130 0.58 11.36 1.97
CA PRO A 130 -0.18 12.47 2.56
C PRO A 130 -0.98 13.27 1.55
N GLN A 131 -0.53 13.31 0.31
CA GLN A 131 -1.10 14.09 -0.77
C GLN A 131 -1.36 13.22 -2.01
N PRO A 132 -2.46 12.47 -2.06
CA PRO A 132 -2.74 11.55 -3.16
C PRO A 132 -2.86 12.25 -4.52
N VAL A 133 -3.27 13.52 -4.56
CA VAL A 133 -3.32 14.31 -5.81
C VAL A 133 -1.95 14.38 -6.50
N GLN A 134 -0.87 14.58 -5.73
CA GLN A 134 0.49 14.63 -6.29
C GLN A 134 0.88 13.30 -6.91
N VAL A 135 0.52 12.18 -6.26
CA VAL A 135 0.76 10.83 -6.80
C VAL A 135 0.01 10.65 -8.12
N PHE A 136 -1.27 11.01 -8.18
CA PHE A 136 -2.05 10.90 -9.42
C PHE A 136 -1.50 11.81 -10.54
N THR A 137 -0.99 13.00 -10.20
CA THR A 137 -0.33 13.91 -11.14
C THR A 137 0.95 13.28 -11.72
N GLU A 138 1.79 12.69 -10.88
CA GLU A 138 2.99 11.98 -11.31
C GLU A 138 2.65 10.78 -12.19
N LEU A 139 1.62 10.01 -11.84
CA LEU A 139 1.16 8.87 -12.64
C LEU A 139 0.68 9.32 -14.02
N ASN A 140 -0.06 10.42 -14.10
CA ASN A 140 -0.44 11.01 -15.39
C ASN A 140 0.78 11.45 -16.20
N ARG A 141 1.77 12.08 -15.57
CA ARG A 141 2.99 12.53 -16.22
C ARG A 141 3.77 11.37 -16.87
N ILE A 142 3.98 10.28 -16.12
CA ILE A 142 4.83 9.16 -16.58
C ILE A 142 4.12 8.19 -17.50
N LEU A 143 2.77 8.09 -17.46
CA LEU A 143 2.01 7.24 -18.36
C LEU A 143 2.00 7.80 -19.78
N LYS A 144 2.17 6.94 -20.77
CA LYS A 144 1.93 7.25 -22.17
C LYS A 144 0.44 7.45 -22.45
N PRO A 145 0.05 8.19 -23.50
CA PRO A 145 -1.30 8.13 -24.03
C PRO A 145 -1.73 6.68 -24.27
N GLY A 146 -2.92 6.30 -23.83
CA GLY A 146 -3.41 4.92 -23.84
C GLY A 146 -2.86 4.03 -22.73
N GLY A 147 -1.91 4.52 -21.94
CA GLY A 147 -1.34 3.80 -20.79
C GLY A 147 -2.39 3.53 -19.70
N LYS A 148 -2.25 2.40 -19.02
CA LYS A 148 -3.21 1.91 -18.03
C LYS A 148 -2.62 1.87 -16.64
N LEU A 149 -3.45 2.12 -15.64
CA LEU A 149 -3.06 1.97 -14.24
C LEU A 149 -4.08 1.18 -13.44
N VAL A 150 -3.58 0.47 -12.43
CA VAL A 150 -4.37 -0.18 -11.39
C VAL A 150 -3.75 0.13 -10.05
N ILE A 151 -4.53 0.73 -9.16
CA ILE A 151 -4.10 1.11 -7.82
C ILE A 151 -5.12 0.58 -6.81
N THR A 152 -4.64 0.03 -5.69
CA THR A 152 -5.51 -0.24 -4.55
C THR A 152 -5.05 0.53 -3.32
N THR A 153 -6.02 0.95 -2.50
CA THR A 153 -5.74 1.65 -1.25
C THR A 153 -6.76 1.32 -0.18
N LEU A 154 -6.33 1.38 1.08
CA LEU A 154 -7.25 1.31 2.22
C LEU A 154 -7.99 2.63 2.35
N VAL A 155 -9.28 2.53 2.69
CA VAL A 155 -10.15 3.69 2.92
C VAL A 155 -10.83 3.62 4.27
N GLN A 156 -11.52 4.70 4.64
CA GLN A 156 -12.29 4.82 5.88
C GLN A 156 -13.22 3.62 6.09
N GLY A 157 -13.34 3.18 7.34
CA GLY A 157 -14.05 1.95 7.72
C GLY A 157 -13.14 0.74 7.89
N THR A 158 -11.87 0.82 7.45
CA THR A 158 -10.86 -0.22 7.69
C THR A 158 -10.62 -0.40 9.18
N LEU A 159 -10.62 -1.69 9.64
CA LEU A 159 -10.42 -2.12 11.03
C LEU A 159 -11.39 -1.44 12.03
N ASN A 160 -12.62 -1.20 11.59
CA ASN A 160 -13.61 -0.50 12.40
C ASN A 160 -13.96 -1.28 13.68
N GLU A 161 -13.98 -2.61 13.63
CA GLU A 161 -14.21 -3.47 14.78
C GLU A 161 -13.11 -3.28 15.85
N LEU A 162 -11.86 -3.23 15.43
CA LEU A 162 -10.71 -2.98 16.30
C LEU A 162 -10.74 -1.55 16.87
N LYS A 163 -11.08 -0.56 16.02
CA LYS A 163 -11.23 0.85 16.44
C LYS A 163 -12.30 0.99 17.51
N GLN A 164 -13.46 0.34 17.35
CA GLN A 164 -14.54 0.35 18.34
C GLN A 164 -14.12 -0.32 19.65
N ALA A 165 -13.41 -1.46 19.60
CA ALA A 165 -12.94 -2.13 20.81
C ALA A 165 -11.96 -1.24 21.60
N PHE A 166 -11.03 -0.55 20.94
CA PHE A 166 -10.12 0.38 21.59
C PHE A 166 -10.85 1.59 22.19
N SER A 167 -11.86 2.15 21.52
CA SER A 167 -12.61 3.30 22.04
C SER A 167 -13.39 3.00 23.34
N MET A 168 -13.61 1.72 23.67
CA MET A 168 -14.19 1.31 24.96
C MET A 168 -13.16 1.34 26.11
N LEU A 169 -11.86 1.38 25.79
CA LEU A 169 -10.78 1.34 26.77
C LEU A 169 -10.21 2.73 27.06
N ASP A 170 -9.99 3.51 26.02
CA ASP A 170 -9.41 4.86 26.13
C ASP A 170 -9.76 5.72 24.89
N ASN A 171 -9.45 7.02 24.97
CA ASN A 171 -9.68 7.98 23.88
C ASN A 171 -8.43 8.16 22.97
N THR A 172 -7.48 7.22 23.02
CA THR A 172 -6.27 7.30 22.23
C THR A 172 -6.50 6.68 20.85
N GLN A 173 -5.92 7.26 19.82
CA GLN A 173 -5.95 6.67 18.49
C GLN A 173 -5.02 5.45 18.41
N HIS A 174 -5.58 4.27 18.17
CA HIS A 174 -4.85 3.00 18.07
C HIS A 174 -4.81 2.41 16.64
N VAL A 175 -5.66 2.93 15.76
CA VAL A 175 -5.75 2.54 14.35
C VAL A 175 -5.50 3.77 13.49
N ASN A 176 -4.76 3.62 12.39
CA ASN A 176 -4.56 4.71 11.44
C ASN A 176 -5.91 5.20 10.88
N GLU A 177 -6.00 6.51 10.67
CA GLU A 177 -7.11 7.08 9.91
C GLU A 177 -6.79 7.02 8.42
N PHE A 178 -7.77 6.56 7.68
CA PHE A 178 -7.70 6.51 6.23
C PHE A 178 -8.67 7.53 5.64
N LEU A 179 -8.33 8.06 4.47
CA LEU A 179 -9.23 8.93 3.72
C LEU A 179 -10.53 8.19 3.38
N SER A 180 -11.63 8.93 3.25
CA SER A 180 -12.85 8.36 2.69
C SER A 180 -12.63 7.97 1.22
N ALA A 181 -13.41 7.01 0.73
CA ALA A 181 -13.38 6.65 -0.69
C ALA A 181 -13.65 7.88 -1.58
N ASP A 182 -14.61 8.71 -1.20
CA ASP A 182 -14.94 9.94 -1.94
C ASP A 182 -13.79 10.92 -1.99
N ALA A 183 -13.04 11.10 -0.88
CA ALA A 183 -11.87 11.98 -0.87
C ALA A 183 -10.77 11.49 -1.82
N VAL A 184 -10.53 10.18 -1.90
CA VAL A 184 -9.57 9.59 -2.85
C VAL A 184 -10.07 9.73 -4.28
N VAL A 185 -11.36 9.49 -4.53
CA VAL A 185 -12.00 9.69 -5.85
C VAL A 185 -11.90 11.13 -6.31
N MET A 186 -12.17 12.09 -5.42
CA MET A 186 -12.05 13.52 -5.73
C MET A 186 -10.60 13.89 -6.04
N ALA A 187 -9.63 13.34 -5.32
CA ALA A 187 -8.20 13.55 -5.59
C ALA A 187 -7.80 13.01 -6.98
N ALA A 188 -8.24 11.82 -7.34
CA ALA A 188 -7.98 11.25 -8.66
C ALA A 188 -8.60 12.08 -9.79
N ARG A 189 -9.84 12.52 -9.62
CA ARG A 189 -10.59 13.30 -10.63
C ARG A 189 -10.04 14.71 -10.87
N GLN A 190 -9.16 15.23 -10.01
CA GLN A 190 -8.41 16.46 -10.30
C GLN A 190 -7.48 16.30 -11.50
N VAL A 191 -7.12 15.08 -11.85
CA VAL A 191 -6.35 14.74 -13.05
C VAL A 191 -7.35 14.33 -14.14
N SER A 192 -7.67 15.28 -15.05
CA SER A 192 -8.72 15.14 -16.05
C SER A 192 -8.36 14.24 -17.22
N ASP A 193 -7.04 14.07 -17.48
CA ASP A 193 -6.54 13.34 -18.66
C ASP A 193 -6.61 11.81 -18.53
N ILE A 194 -7.17 11.32 -17.42
CA ILE A 194 -7.34 9.88 -17.18
C ILE A 194 -8.82 9.55 -17.05
N ASN A 195 -9.26 8.54 -17.79
CA ASN A 195 -10.56 7.92 -17.61
C ASN A 195 -10.52 7.02 -16.40
N TRP A 196 -11.11 7.47 -15.30
CA TRP A 196 -11.11 6.79 -14.01
C TRP A 196 -12.30 5.87 -13.81
N GLN A 197 -12.06 4.70 -13.21
CA GLN A 197 -13.09 3.82 -12.65
C GLN A 197 -12.73 3.47 -11.21
N PHE A 198 -13.74 3.27 -10.36
CA PHE A 198 -13.58 3.05 -8.94
C PHE A 198 -14.48 1.92 -8.46
N GLU A 199 -13.93 1.00 -7.67
CA GLU A 199 -14.68 -0.07 -7.02
C GLU A 199 -14.24 -0.17 -5.55
N CYS A 200 -15.21 -0.12 -4.63
CA CYS A 200 -14.94 -0.32 -3.21
C CYS A 200 -15.38 -1.73 -2.80
N ARG A 201 -14.49 -2.49 -2.14
CA ARG A 201 -14.77 -3.85 -1.68
C ARG A 201 -14.29 -4.05 -0.25
N SER A 202 -15.10 -4.78 0.54
CA SER A 202 -14.74 -5.21 1.89
C SER A 202 -13.98 -6.53 1.86
N TYR A 203 -12.92 -6.62 2.66
CA TYR A 203 -12.10 -7.82 2.86
C TYR A 203 -12.10 -8.17 4.34
N PRO A 204 -13.01 -9.02 4.82
CA PRO A 204 -12.99 -9.51 6.20
C PRO A 204 -11.92 -10.60 6.34
N LEU A 205 -10.99 -10.40 7.28
CA LEU A 205 -10.09 -11.43 7.77
C LEU A 205 -10.52 -11.86 9.16
N TYR A 206 -10.34 -13.12 9.48
CA TYR A 206 -10.77 -13.69 10.76
C TYR A 206 -9.58 -14.19 11.57
N TYR A 207 -9.61 -13.95 12.88
CA TYR A 207 -8.52 -14.21 13.80
C TYR A 207 -9.03 -15.01 15.01
N GLN A 208 -8.18 -15.88 15.55
CA GLN A 208 -8.50 -16.64 16.77
C GLN A 208 -8.58 -15.71 17.99
N SER A 209 -7.75 -14.65 18.02
CA SER A 209 -7.71 -13.67 19.10
C SER A 209 -7.22 -12.32 18.59
N VAL A 210 -7.50 -11.24 19.34
CA VAL A 210 -6.98 -9.90 19.07
C VAL A 210 -5.44 -9.86 19.08
N LEU A 211 -4.79 -10.73 19.86
CA LEU A 211 -3.33 -10.85 19.87
C LEU A 211 -2.78 -11.39 18.55
N CYS A 212 -3.51 -12.30 17.90
CA CYS A 212 -3.13 -12.80 16.56
C CYS A 212 -3.20 -11.68 15.54
N LEU A 213 -4.26 -10.86 15.54
CA LEU A 213 -4.37 -9.67 14.71
C LEU A 213 -3.22 -8.69 14.99
N ALA A 214 -2.96 -8.38 16.26
CA ALA A 214 -1.90 -7.44 16.63
C ALA A 214 -0.50 -7.92 16.20
N ARG A 215 -0.23 -9.22 16.26
CA ARG A 215 1.02 -9.83 15.80
C ARG A 215 1.17 -9.70 14.27
N GLU A 216 0.10 -9.95 13.51
CA GLU A 216 0.09 -9.79 12.05
C GLU A 216 0.35 -8.33 11.66
N LEU A 217 -0.37 -7.38 12.26
CA LEU A 217 -0.15 -5.94 12.02
C LEU A 217 1.30 -5.51 12.36
N LYS A 218 1.88 -6.08 13.42
CA LYS A 218 3.28 -5.84 13.79
C LYS A 218 4.25 -6.42 12.75
N ALA A 219 4.02 -7.64 12.29
CA ALA A 219 4.86 -8.31 11.30
C ALA A 219 4.84 -7.60 9.93
N LEU A 220 3.75 -6.90 9.62
CA LEU A 220 3.62 -6.03 8.44
C LEU A 220 4.26 -4.64 8.60
N GLY A 221 4.72 -4.27 9.80
CA GLY A 221 5.15 -2.90 10.07
C GLY A 221 4.03 -1.86 10.18
N ALA A 222 2.77 -2.30 10.17
CA ALA A 222 1.57 -1.46 10.17
C ALA A 222 0.96 -1.22 11.57
N ASN A 223 1.68 -1.58 12.64
CA ASN A 223 1.17 -1.64 14.02
C ASN A 223 1.23 -0.32 14.80
N GLN A 224 1.61 0.78 14.18
CA GLN A 224 1.69 2.07 14.87
C GLN A 224 0.92 3.13 14.09
N VAL A 225 0.18 3.95 14.83
CA VAL A 225 -0.48 5.13 14.30
C VAL A 225 0.55 6.20 13.95
N LEU A 226 0.45 6.76 12.76
CA LEU A 226 1.34 7.82 12.30
C LEU A 226 1.21 9.05 13.22
N GLY A 227 2.37 9.59 13.64
CA GLY A 227 2.42 10.82 14.44
C GLY A 227 2.26 10.65 15.95
N GLN A 228 1.91 9.47 16.47
CA GLN A 228 1.78 9.25 17.90
C GLN A 228 2.93 8.42 18.50
N LYS A 229 3.49 8.91 19.61
CA LYS A 229 4.37 8.10 20.47
C LYS A 229 3.51 7.40 21.50
N ARG A 230 3.53 6.06 21.54
CA ARG A 230 2.92 5.30 22.65
C ARG A 230 3.55 5.75 23.97
N ARG A 231 2.76 6.29 24.86
CA ARG A 231 3.14 6.55 26.26
C ARG A 231 2.60 5.39 27.11
N GLY A 232 3.52 4.54 27.60
CA GLY A 232 3.22 3.48 28.57
C GLY A 232 3.35 2.05 28.03
N LEU A 233 3.68 1.13 28.95
CA LEU A 233 3.67 -0.31 28.72
C LEU A 233 2.21 -0.79 28.78
N THR A 234 1.71 -1.37 27.69
CA THR A 234 0.42 -2.06 27.69
C THR A 234 0.59 -3.38 28.44
N GLY A 235 0.22 -3.41 29.72
CA GLY A 235 0.28 -4.59 30.58
C GLY A 235 -0.70 -5.68 30.16
N LYS A 236 -0.57 -6.86 30.78
CA LYS A 236 -1.45 -8.03 30.53
C LYS A 236 -2.94 -7.67 30.70
N ALA A 237 -3.26 -6.86 31.73
CA ALA A 237 -4.62 -6.40 32.01
C ALA A 237 -5.22 -5.58 30.84
N TYR A 238 -4.45 -4.71 30.22
CA TYR A 238 -4.91 -3.92 29.06
C TYR A 238 -5.25 -4.81 27.86
N TRP A 239 -4.39 -5.79 27.57
CA TRP A 239 -4.65 -6.74 26.49
C TRP A 239 -5.87 -7.63 26.78
N GLN A 240 -6.10 -7.99 28.04
CA GLN A 240 -7.31 -8.71 28.45
C GLN A 240 -8.55 -7.85 28.25
N ALA A 241 -8.54 -6.61 28.71
CA ALA A 241 -9.66 -5.67 28.52
C ALA A 241 -9.96 -5.44 27.02
N LEU A 242 -8.93 -5.34 26.17
CA LEU A 242 -9.12 -5.26 24.71
C LEU A 242 -9.76 -6.54 24.16
N ALA A 243 -9.32 -7.70 24.62
CA ALA A 243 -9.89 -8.97 24.20
C ALA A 243 -11.37 -9.06 24.58
N ASP A 244 -11.71 -8.68 25.82
CA ASP A 244 -13.08 -8.68 26.33
C ASP A 244 -13.98 -7.70 25.53
N ALA A 245 -13.46 -6.52 25.19
CA ALA A 245 -14.17 -5.51 24.37
C ALA A 245 -14.36 -5.96 22.91
N TYR A 246 -13.46 -6.80 22.39
CA TYR A 246 -13.55 -7.29 21.01
C TYR A 246 -14.38 -8.56 20.87
N GLU A 247 -14.47 -9.37 21.94
CA GLU A 247 -15.14 -10.67 21.95
C GLU A 247 -16.61 -10.64 21.47
N PRO A 248 -17.43 -9.60 21.77
CA PRO A 248 -18.80 -9.51 21.27
C PRO A 248 -18.92 -9.46 19.72
N LYS A 249 -17.81 -9.20 19.01
CA LYS A 249 -17.76 -9.21 17.54
C LYS A 249 -17.46 -10.61 16.96
N ARG A 250 -17.17 -11.62 17.80
CA ARG A 250 -16.83 -12.96 17.35
C ARG A 250 -17.96 -13.60 16.56
N SER A 251 -17.59 -14.18 15.42
CA SER A 251 -18.42 -15.03 14.58
C SER A 251 -17.96 -16.49 14.68
N VAL A 252 -18.65 -17.38 13.99
CA VAL A 252 -18.23 -18.79 13.83
C VAL A 252 -16.87 -18.95 13.16
N LEU A 253 -16.43 -17.93 12.37
CA LEU A 253 -15.12 -17.90 11.70
C LEU A 253 -14.01 -17.30 12.57
N GLY A 254 -14.35 -16.71 13.71
CA GLY A 254 -13.43 -16.02 14.60
C GLY A 254 -13.73 -14.52 14.73
N LEU A 255 -12.76 -13.77 15.26
CA LEU A 255 -12.84 -12.31 15.39
C LEU A 255 -12.61 -11.64 14.02
N PRO A 256 -13.60 -10.92 13.47
CA PRO A 256 -13.43 -10.24 12.18
C PRO A 256 -12.51 -9.03 12.32
N ALA A 257 -11.68 -8.79 11.33
CA ALA A 257 -11.00 -7.53 11.09
C ALA A 257 -11.25 -7.17 9.62
N THR A 258 -12.12 -6.21 9.41
CA THR A 258 -12.58 -5.84 8.07
C THR A 258 -11.76 -4.71 7.50
N TYR A 259 -11.26 -4.90 6.28
CA TYR A 259 -10.55 -3.88 5.53
C TYR A 259 -11.42 -3.38 4.38
N GLN A 260 -11.55 -2.07 4.25
CA GLN A 260 -12.21 -1.42 3.13
C GLN A 260 -11.17 -1.02 2.10
N VAL A 261 -11.27 -1.57 0.91
CA VAL A 261 -10.29 -1.37 -0.17
C VAL A 261 -10.98 -0.69 -1.34
N LEU A 262 -10.43 0.45 -1.76
CA LEU A 262 -10.78 1.10 -3.01
C LEU A 262 -9.81 0.64 -4.09
N THR A 263 -10.33 0.02 -5.15
CA THR A 263 -9.62 -0.28 -6.39
C THR A 263 -9.90 0.86 -7.36
N ILE A 264 -8.83 1.39 -7.93
CA ILE A 264 -8.82 2.52 -8.86
C ILE A 264 -8.20 2.01 -10.15
N THR A 265 -8.93 2.08 -11.25
CA THR A 265 -8.37 1.83 -12.58
C THR A 265 -8.44 3.08 -13.42
N GLY A 266 -7.51 3.23 -14.34
CA GLY A 266 -7.48 4.39 -15.21
C GLY A 266 -6.80 4.11 -16.54
N VAL A 267 -7.24 4.84 -17.57
CA VAL A 267 -6.61 4.85 -18.90
C VAL A 267 -6.33 6.31 -19.25
N LYS A 268 -5.04 6.64 -19.51
CA LYS A 268 -4.68 7.98 -19.95
C LYS A 268 -5.20 8.23 -21.35
N GLN A 269 -5.88 9.36 -21.53
CA GLN A 269 -6.41 9.78 -22.82
C GLN A 269 -5.26 10.13 -23.79
N GLY A 270 -5.46 9.92 -25.05
CA GLY A 270 -4.59 10.47 -26.09
C GLY A 270 -4.74 11.99 -26.17
N ALA A 271 -3.69 12.70 -26.53
CA ALA A 271 -3.84 14.09 -26.93
C ALA A 271 -4.77 14.14 -28.16
N ILE A 272 -5.86 14.90 -28.06
CA ILE A 272 -6.78 15.17 -29.17
C ILE A 272 -6.05 16.08 -30.17
#